data_8ba6c281c538fe1b6166314630ab035b
#
_entry.id   8ba6c281c538fe1b6166314630ab035b
#
_cell.length_a   1.000
_cell.length_b   1.000
_cell.length_c   1.000
_cell.angle_alpha   90.00
_cell.angle_beta   90.00
_cell.angle_gamma   90.00
#
_symmetry.space_group_name_H-M   'P 1'
#
loop_
_entity.id
_entity.type
_entity.pdbx_description
1 polymer ?
#
loop_
_entity_poly.entity_id
_entity_poly.type
_entity_poly.pdbx_seq_one_letter_code
_entity_poly.pdbx_strand_id
1 'polypeptide(L)'
;PEPEPTPAPSPAPEPEPDNSGNDTADYGQLSVINGSTPVVGDTYEILCRVVQNEVGNSTEWESTKAMAVASYSYIKYYNDYLGRAPTLRLSSVEPGDRVRACVKEVLGQAVYYNGQYANCTYFSISCGVTTTAQSVWGTTQYPYLVSVDSSIEEGYSYSWSPFSKDYTYTPEQMAERMNSALGTSLDPANDDPATWLEITSRTDGKYVGTVRVGNTTTTGRKIRESILGLRSHAFDISYDADSRLFTVTTYGYGHGVGMS
;
A
#
# COMPACT_ATOMS: atom_id res chain seq x y z
N PRO A 1 41.80 -18.56 9.62
CA PRO A 1 41.01 -17.37 9.84
C PRO A 1 40.60 -16.80 8.47
N GLU A 2 39.30 -16.77 8.19
CA GLU A 2 38.75 -16.10 7.03
C GLU A 2 38.97 -14.58 7.17
N PRO A 3 39.28 -13.85 6.09
CA PRO A 3 39.41 -12.41 6.17
C PRO A 3 38.00 -11.78 6.39
N GLU A 4 37.96 -10.82 7.30
CA GLU A 4 36.75 -10.01 7.54
C GLU A 4 36.29 -9.32 6.25
N PRO A 5 34.96 -9.25 5.98
CA PRO A 5 34.48 -8.56 4.81
C PRO A 5 34.81 -7.07 4.89
N THR A 6 35.40 -6.55 3.83
CA THR A 6 35.69 -5.11 3.68
C THR A 6 34.38 -4.31 3.80
N PRO A 7 34.29 -3.27 4.65
CA PRO A 7 33.11 -2.45 4.74
C PRO A 7 32.80 -1.80 3.38
N ALA A 8 31.52 -1.78 3.03
CA ALA A 8 31.04 -1.11 1.83
C ALA A 8 31.47 0.37 1.83
N PRO A 9 31.85 0.95 0.68
CA PRO A 9 32.18 2.36 0.61
C PRO A 9 31.02 3.21 1.09
N SER A 10 31.32 4.20 1.93
CA SER A 10 30.35 5.18 2.40
C SER A 10 29.68 5.84 1.19
N PRO A 11 28.35 6.03 1.20
CA PRO A 11 27.69 6.74 0.11
C PRO A 11 28.32 8.12 -0.07
N ALA A 12 28.49 8.53 -1.32
CA ALA A 12 28.97 9.87 -1.63
C ALA A 12 28.03 10.91 -0.94
N PRO A 13 28.55 12.04 -0.45
CA PRO A 13 27.71 13.05 0.14
C PRO A 13 26.66 13.49 -0.90
N GLU A 14 25.39 13.47 -0.47
CA GLU A 14 24.30 14.03 -1.27
C GLU A 14 24.65 15.49 -1.62
N PRO A 15 24.39 15.92 -2.87
CA PRO A 15 24.51 17.33 -3.21
C PRO A 15 23.60 18.11 -2.29
N GLU A 16 24.18 19.10 -1.57
CA GLU A 16 23.39 20.03 -0.75
C GLU A 16 22.31 20.65 -1.65
N PRO A 17 21.06 20.76 -1.17
CA PRO A 17 20.00 21.39 -1.95
C PRO A 17 20.45 22.83 -2.26
N ASP A 18 20.50 23.16 -3.55
CA ASP A 18 20.75 24.52 -4.02
C ASP A 18 19.58 25.41 -3.56
N ASN A 19 19.80 26.08 -2.45
CA ASN A 19 18.85 26.97 -1.79
C ASN A 19 18.90 28.38 -2.42
N SER A 20 19.43 28.51 -3.65
CA SER A 20 19.34 29.74 -4.43
C SER A 20 17.90 29.91 -4.90
N GLY A 21 17.13 30.65 -4.12
CA GLY A 21 15.73 30.93 -4.36
C GLY A 21 15.47 31.51 -5.74
N ASN A 22 15.08 30.65 -6.66
CA ASN A 22 14.46 31.04 -7.90
C ASN A 22 13.02 30.52 -7.88
N ASP A 23 12.10 31.35 -7.42
CA ASP A 23 10.66 31.13 -7.27
C ASP A 23 9.93 30.94 -8.63
N THR A 24 10.67 30.66 -9.72
CA THR A 24 10.18 30.65 -11.11
C THR A 24 10.46 29.36 -11.87
N ALA A 25 10.85 28.27 -11.22
CA ALA A 25 10.95 26.99 -11.91
C ALA A 25 9.54 26.52 -12.30
N ASP A 26 9.27 26.46 -13.59
CA ASP A 26 8.04 25.90 -14.13
C ASP A 26 8.15 24.37 -14.12
N TYR A 27 7.45 23.72 -13.20
CA TYR A 27 7.37 22.25 -13.11
C TYR A 27 6.29 21.67 -14.02
N GLY A 28 5.64 22.50 -14.85
CA GLY A 28 4.61 22.09 -15.79
C GLY A 28 3.31 21.67 -15.14
N GLN A 29 2.61 20.77 -15.80
CA GLN A 29 1.31 20.28 -15.36
C GLN A 29 1.35 18.78 -15.04
N LEU A 30 0.49 18.36 -14.12
CA LEU A 30 0.18 16.96 -13.83
C LEU A 30 -1.25 16.63 -14.27
N SER A 31 -1.44 15.39 -14.70
CA SER A 31 -2.75 14.83 -15.06
C SER A 31 -3.08 13.67 -14.13
N VAL A 32 -4.25 13.74 -13.50
CA VAL A 32 -4.80 12.69 -12.62
C VAL A 32 -6.28 12.45 -12.91
N ILE A 33 -6.81 11.30 -12.49
CA ILE A 33 -8.25 11.01 -12.52
C ILE A 33 -8.75 11.07 -11.08
N ASN A 34 -9.50 12.11 -10.74
CA ASN A 34 -10.14 12.26 -9.44
C ASN A 34 -11.52 11.60 -9.44
N GLY A 35 -11.59 10.39 -8.85
CA GLY A 35 -12.79 9.54 -8.99
C GLY A 35 -12.96 9.05 -10.42
N SER A 36 -13.88 9.64 -11.17
CA SER A 36 -14.08 9.38 -12.61
C SER A 36 -13.74 10.59 -13.49
N THR A 37 -13.30 11.70 -12.91
CA THR A 37 -13.11 12.98 -13.61
C THR A 37 -11.63 13.22 -13.89
N PRO A 38 -11.22 13.36 -15.16
CA PRO A 38 -9.86 13.79 -15.51
C PRO A 38 -9.63 15.23 -15.03
N VAL A 39 -8.49 15.47 -14.41
CA VAL A 39 -8.04 16.77 -13.95
C VAL A 39 -6.62 17.01 -14.43
N VAL A 40 -6.38 18.14 -15.06
CA VAL A 40 -5.05 18.62 -15.43
C VAL A 40 -4.84 19.97 -14.77
N GLY A 41 -3.71 20.16 -14.13
CA GLY A 41 -3.45 21.41 -13.42
C GLY A 41 -1.97 21.59 -13.11
N ASP A 42 -1.66 22.76 -12.55
CA ASP A 42 -0.33 23.08 -12.08
C ASP A 42 0.21 22.00 -11.15
N THR A 43 1.50 21.64 -11.33
CA THR A 43 2.15 20.56 -10.59
C THR A 43 2.08 20.75 -9.08
N TYR A 44 2.38 21.97 -8.61
CA TYR A 44 2.36 22.27 -7.17
C TYR A 44 0.95 22.11 -6.59
N GLU A 45 -0.07 22.67 -7.24
CA GLU A 45 -1.45 22.63 -6.75
C GLU A 45 -2.02 21.21 -6.76
N ILE A 46 -1.80 20.44 -7.84
CA ILE A 46 -2.23 19.02 -7.90
C ILE A 46 -1.54 18.23 -6.79
N LEU A 47 -0.23 18.39 -6.62
CA LEU A 47 0.54 17.66 -5.62
C LEU A 47 0.12 18.01 -4.19
N CYS A 48 -0.12 19.28 -3.88
CA CYS A 48 -0.65 19.69 -2.59
C CYS A 48 -1.99 19.03 -2.27
N ARG A 49 -2.91 18.94 -3.25
CA ARG A 49 -4.22 18.31 -3.06
C ARG A 49 -4.12 16.80 -2.90
N VAL A 50 -3.21 16.14 -3.61
CA VAL A 50 -2.92 14.70 -3.44
C VAL A 50 -2.38 14.45 -2.04
N VAL A 51 -1.32 15.15 -1.64
CA VAL A 51 -0.67 14.97 -0.32
C VAL A 51 -1.65 15.28 0.81
N GLN A 52 -2.46 16.33 0.69
CA GLN A 52 -3.51 16.66 1.67
C GLN A 52 -4.53 15.52 1.83
N ASN A 53 -4.91 14.84 0.72
CA ASN A 53 -5.83 13.71 0.78
C ASN A 53 -5.20 12.48 1.44
N GLU A 54 -3.92 12.23 1.18
CA GLU A 54 -3.23 11.01 1.65
C GLU A 54 -2.83 11.08 3.13
N VAL A 55 -2.24 12.20 3.56
CA VAL A 55 -1.67 12.31 4.92
C VAL A 55 -2.29 13.42 5.77
N GLY A 56 -3.05 14.33 5.19
CA GLY A 56 -3.62 15.47 5.91
C GLY A 56 -2.58 16.48 6.37
N ASN A 57 -2.99 17.38 7.29
CA ASN A 57 -2.14 18.48 7.76
C ASN A 57 -1.52 18.23 9.15
N SER A 58 -1.71 17.03 9.73
CA SER A 58 -1.21 16.69 11.08
C SER A 58 -0.03 15.71 11.06
N THR A 59 0.35 15.21 9.90
CA THR A 59 1.49 14.28 9.73
C THR A 59 2.82 15.02 9.91
N GLU A 60 3.85 14.30 10.34
CA GLU A 60 5.20 14.83 10.53
C GLU A 60 5.78 15.39 9.23
N TRP A 61 6.66 16.40 9.35
CA TRP A 61 7.23 17.12 8.21
C TRP A 61 7.91 16.19 7.21
N GLU A 62 8.81 15.32 7.68
CA GLU A 62 9.57 14.43 6.80
C GLU A 62 8.67 13.37 6.14
N SER A 63 7.67 12.85 6.86
CA SER A 63 6.68 11.95 6.28
C SER A 63 5.84 12.64 5.20
N THR A 64 5.48 13.90 5.41
CA THR A 64 4.74 14.70 4.43
C THR A 64 5.58 14.97 3.17
N LYS A 65 6.88 15.29 3.33
CA LYS A 65 7.84 15.43 2.21
C LYS A 65 8.02 14.11 1.45
N ALA A 66 8.23 13.00 2.17
CA ALA A 66 8.35 11.68 1.55
C ALA A 66 7.12 11.32 0.73
N MET A 67 5.90 11.60 1.26
CA MET A 67 4.66 11.41 0.52
C MET A 67 4.59 12.28 -0.73
N ALA A 68 5.07 13.55 -0.66
CA ALA A 68 5.10 14.44 -1.82
C ALA A 68 6.02 13.90 -2.92
N VAL A 69 7.24 13.47 -2.57
CA VAL A 69 8.19 12.88 -3.52
C VAL A 69 7.66 11.58 -4.13
N ALA A 70 7.07 10.70 -3.31
CA ALA A 70 6.47 9.45 -3.79
C ALA A 70 5.30 9.71 -4.74
N SER A 71 4.38 10.61 -4.35
CA SER A 71 3.21 10.96 -5.17
C SER A 71 3.61 11.63 -6.49
N TYR A 72 4.59 12.55 -6.45
CA TYR A 72 5.11 13.19 -7.67
C TYR A 72 5.73 12.15 -8.61
N SER A 73 6.60 11.28 -8.10
CA SER A 73 7.22 10.20 -8.87
C SER A 73 6.18 9.27 -9.50
N TYR A 74 5.17 8.87 -8.71
CA TYR A 74 4.07 8.03 -9.18
C TYR A 74 3.27 8.68 -10.30
N ILE A 75 2.88 9.96 -10.14
CA ILE A 75 2.11 10.67 -11.18
C ILE A 75 2.95 10.85 -12.43
N LYS A 76 4.22 11.25 -12.31
CA LYS A 76 5.14 11.41 -13.43
C LYS A 76 5.40 10.09 -14.16
N TYR A 77 5.54 8.97 -13.43
CA TYR A 77 5.63 7.65 -14.04
C TYR A 77 4.43 7.35 -14.93
N TYR A 78 3.22 7.65 -14.46
CA TYR A 78 2.01 7.44 -15.26
C TYR A 78 1.89 8.41 -16.42
N ASN A 79 2.15 9.70 -16.20
CA ASN A 79 2.00 10.73 -17.23
C ASN A 79 3.06 10.59 -18.35
N ASP A 80 4.33 10.50 -17.96
CA ASP A 80 5.44 10.61 -18.90
C ASP A 80 5.84 9.26 -19.51
N TYR A 81 5.77 8.16 -18.72
CA TYR A 81 6.15 6.84 -19.21
C TYR A 81 4.98 6.01 -19.74
N LEU A 82 3.83 6.01 -19.04
CA LEU A 82 2.65 5.26 -19.48
C LEU A 82 1.73 6.07 -20.41
N GLY A 83 1.93 7.39 -20.55
CA GLY A 83 1.11 8.27 -21.38
C GLY A 83 -0.35 8.37 -20.93
N ARG A 84 -0.63 8.20 -19.64
CA ARG A 84 -1.98 8.25 -19.07
C ARG A 84 -2.00 8.85 -17.67
N ALA A 85 -3.18 9.28 -17.22
CA ALA A 85 -3.39 9.78 -15.87
C ALA A 85 -3.62 8.62 -14.87
N PRO A 86 -2.98 8.61 -13.69
CA PRO A 86 -3.34 7.69 -12.61
C PRO A 86 -4.64 8.12 -11.93
N THR A 87 -5.36 7.15 -11.35
CA THR A 87 -6.52 7.45 -10.50
C THR A 87 -6.00 7.76 -9.08
N LEU A 88 -6.16 9.01 -8.68
CA LEU A 88 -5.82 9.52 -7.35
C LEU A 88 -6.93 10.45 -6.87
N ARG A 89 -7.19 10.48 -5.56
CA ARG A 89 -8.13 11.42 -4.99
C ARG A 89 -7.45 12.76 -4.73
N LEU A 90 -8.09 13.82 -5.17
CA LEU A 90 -7.72 15.18 -4.79
C LEU A 90 -8.55 15.58 -3.57
N SER A 91 -7.90 16.14 -2.57
CA SER A 91 -8.60 16.67 -1.40
C SER A 91 -9.63 17.73 -1.81
N SER A 92 -10.84 17.62 -1.26
CA SER A 92 -11.87 18.67 -1.35
C SER A 92 -11.64 19.79 -0.32
N VAL A 93 -10.80 19.52 0.69
CA VAL A 93 -10.37 20.52 1.68
C VAL A 93 -9.11 21.18 1.14
N GLU A 94 -9.01 22.50 1.30
CA GLU A 94 -7.79 23.25 0.93
C GLU A 94 -6.57 22.71 1.65
N PRO A 95 -5.43 22.51 0.94
CA PRO A 95 -4.20 22.06 1.57
C PRO A 95 -3.73 23.07 2.63
N GLY A 96 -3.42 22.52 3.82
CA GLY A 96 -2.94 23.33 4.93
C GLY A 96 -1.51 23.85 4.73
N ASP A 97 -1.10 24.83 5.55
CA ASP A 97 0.20 25.50 5.43
C ASP A 97 1.38 24.51 5.50
N ARG A 98 1.30 23.48 6.36
CA ARG A 98 2.34 22.45 6.46
C ARG A 98 2.49 21.67 5.15
N VAL A 99 1.38 21.19 4.58
CA VAL A 99 1.40 20.46 3.30
C VAL A 99 1.99 21.33 2.20
N ARG A 100 1.55 22.60 2.11
CA ARG A 100 2.06 23.54 1.12
C ARG A 100 3.56 23.81 1.28
N ALA A 101 4.05 23.99 2.52
CA ALA A 101 5.46 24.18 2.80
C ALA A 101 6.30 22.94 2.46
N CYS A 102 5.87 21.75 2.89
CA CYS A 102 6.57 20.51 2.59
C CYS A 102 6.64 20.22 1.08
N VAL A 103 5.52 20.38 0.37
CA VAL A 103 5.50 20.20 -1.09
C VAL A 103 6.40 21.20 -1.78
N LYS A 104 6.40 22.48 -1.37
CA LYS A 104 7.26 23.51 -1.94
C LYS A 104 8.75 23.17 -1.77
N GLU A 105 9.15 22.65 -0.61
CA GLU A 105 10.54 22.30 -0.29
C GLU A 105 11.09 21.16 -1.17
N VAL A 106 10.25 20.18 -1.53
CA VAL A 106 10.66 19.02 -2.32
C VAL A 106 10.13 19.04 -3.76
N LEU A 107 9.59 20.16 -4.21
CA LEU A 107 9.00 20.28 -5.55
C LEU A 107 10.03 19.97 -6.62
N GLY A 108 9.68 19.04 -7.54
CA GLY A 108 10.57 18.56 -8.59
C GLY A 108 11.50 17.41 -8.16
N GLN A 109 11.60 17.09 -6.88
CA GLN A 109 12.32 15.90 -6.42
C GLN A 109 11.52 14.64 -6.75
N ALA A 110 12.20 13.64 -7.30
CA ALA A 110 11.55 12.38 -7.69
C ALA A 110 12.50 11.19 -7.55
N VAL A 111 11.91 10.01 -7.42
CA VAL A 111 12.62 8.73 -7.43
C VAL A 111 12.74 8.22 -8.87
N TYR A 112 13.94 7.80 -9.24
CA TYR A 112 14.23 7.24 -10.56
C TYR A 112 14.72 5.80 -10.46
N TYR A 113 14.36 5.02 -11.46
CA TYR A 113 14.94 3.70 -11.71
C TYR A 113 15.33 3.59 -13.18
N ASN A 114 16.59 3.28 -13.45
CA ASN A 114 17.14 3.18 -14.81
C ASN A 114 16.85 4.42 -15.70
N GLY A 115 16.93 5.63 -15.12
CA GLY A 115 16.72 6.89 -15.85
C GLY A 115 15.27 7.27 -16.11
N GLN A 116 14.30 6.51 -15.58
CA GLN A 116 12.88 6.79 -15.67
C GLN A 116 12.28 7.04 -14.29
N TYR A 117 11.20 7.80 -14.20
CA TYR A 117 10.45 7.95 -12.97
C TYR A 117 10.03 6.57 -12.45
N ALA A 118 10.24 6.32 -11.17
CA ALA A 118 9.84 5.07 -10.53
C ALA A 118 8.33 5.07 -10.23
N ASN A 119 7.70 3.90 -10.34
CA ASN A 119 6.33 3.68 -9.86
C ASN A 119 6.33 3.58 -8.33
N CYS A 120 6.31 4.72 -7.65
CA CYS A 120 6.37 4.83 -6.20
C CYS A 120 4.99 4.61 -5.58
N THR A 121 4.63 3.35 -5.39
CA THR A 121 3.40 3.00 -4.66
C THR A 121 3.58 3.19 -3.15
N TYR A 122 2.48 3.45 -2.44
CA TYR A 122 2.47 3.62 -1.00
C TYR A 122 1.17 3.07 -0.38
N PHE A 123 1.20 2.82 0.91
CA PHE A 123 0.06 2.28 1.66
C PHE A 123 0.17 2.70 3.13
N SER A 124 -0.86 2.43 3.94
CA SER A 124 -0.99 3.06 5.26
C SER A 124 -0.12 2.43 6.34
N ILE A 125 -0.10 1.09 6.49
CA ILE A 125 0.57 0.38 7.60
C ILE A 125 0.99 -1.00 7.10
N SER A 126 2.27 -1.37 7.26
CA SER A 126 2.75 -2.71 6.96
C SER A 126 2.35 -3.73 8.05
N CYS A 127 2.62 -5.00 7.82
CA CYS A 127 2.51 -6.03 8.86
C CYS A 127 3.84 -6.31 9.58
N GLY A 128 4.73 -5.30 9.65
CA GLY A 128 6.09 -5.41 10.16
C GLY A 128 7.14 -5.62 9.06
N VAL A 129 6.68 -5.85 7.83
CA VAL A 129 7.51 -6.00 6.62
C VAL A 129 6.66 -5.60 5.41
N THR A 130 7.27 -5.04 4.37
CA THR A 130 6.58 -4.82 3.09
C THR A 130 6.62 -6.10 2.24
N THR A 131 5.94 -6.09 1.09
CA THR A 131 5.96 -7.23 0.15
C THR A 131 6.27 -6.76 -1.27
N THR A 132 6.46 -7.68 -2.19
CA THR A 132 6.88 -7.36 -3.56
C THR A 132 5.70 -7.10 -4.50
N ALA A 133 5.94 -6.32 -5.57
CA ALA A 133 4.97 -6.15 -6.64
C ALA A 133 4.62 -7.48 -7.33
N GLN A 134 5.58 -8.41 -7.43
CA GLN A 134 5.37 -9.72 -8.00
C GLN A 134 4.39 -10.55 -7.16
N SER A 135 4.54 -10.54 -5.84
CA SER A 135 3.68 -11.31 -4.92
C SER A 135 2.22 -10.81 -4.93
N VAL A 136 2.03 -9.49 -5.03
CA VAL A 136 0.69 -8.88 -4.94
C VAL A 136 0.02 -8.75 -6.30
N TRP A 137 0.76 -8.30 -7.32
CA TRP A 137 0.19 -7.96 -8.64
C TRP A 137 0.62 -8.91 -9.76
N GLY A 138 1.49 -9.89 -9.47
CA GLY A 138 1.97 -10.86 -10.46
C GLY A 138 2.89 -10.25 -11.52
N THR A 139 3.51 -9.10 -11.25
CA THR A 139 4.37 -8.39 -12.21
C THR A 139 5.81 -8.29 -11.76
N THR A 140 6.74 -8.52 -12.66
CA THR A 140 8.18 -8.29 -12.48
C THR A 140 8.65 -6.93 -13.01
N GLN A 141 7.71 -6.11 -13.47
CA GLN A 141 8.02 -4.79 -14.07
C GLN A 141 8.67 -3.82 -13.07
N TYR A 142 8.45 -4.03 -11.78
CA TYR A 142 8.93 -3.15 -10.70
C TYR A 142 9.91 -3.90 -9.78
N PRO A 143 11.13 -4.26 -10.25
CA PRO A 143 12.07 -5.06 -9.46
C PRO A 143 12.62 -4.35 -8.23
N TYR A 144 12.44 -3.03 -8.15
CA TYR A 144 12.80 -2.20 -6.99
C TYR A 144 11.72 -2.17 -5.90
N LEU A 145 10.50 -2.62 -6.18
CA LEU A 145 9.46 -2.79 -5.17
C LEU A 145 9.64 -4.14 -4.48
N VAL A 146 10.61 -4.17 -3.58
CA VAL A 146 11.03 -5.36 -2.83
C VAL A 146 10.46 -5.36 -1.41
N SER A 147 10.53 -6.50 -0.76
CA SER A 147 10.23 -6.62 0.67
C SER A 147 11.33 -5.96 1.49
N VAL A 148 10.96 -5.09 2.43
CA VAL A 148 11.86 -4.44 3.38
C VAL A 148 11.30 -4.54 4.79
N ASP A 149 12.19 -4.56 5.78
CA ASP A 149 11.84 -4.55 7.20
C ASP A 149 11.13 -3.23 7.55
N SER A 150 10.00 -3.36 8.21
CA SER A 150 9.19 -2.27 8.75
C SER A 150 8.68 -2.64 10.15
N SER A 151 9.46 -3.46 10.88
CA SER A 151 9.09 -4.02 12.19
C SER A 151 8.81 -2.96 13.24
N ILE A 152 9.31 -1.76 13.06
CA ILE A 152 8.98 -0.59 13.89
C ILE A 152 7.47 -0.32 13.95
N GLU A 153 6.71 -0.70 12.93
CA GLU A 153 5.26 -0.48 12.89
C GLU A 153 4.47 -1.48 13.73
N GLU A 154 5.04 -2.65 14.07
CA GLU A 154 4.35 -3.69 14.84
C GLU A 154 3.93 -3.24 16.27
N GLY A 155 4.65 -2.32 16.85
CA GLY A 155 4.37 -1.76 18.18
C GLY A 155 3.47 -0.52 18.16
N TYR A 156 3.17 0.03 16.98
CA TYR A 156 2.43 1.26 16.87
C TYR A 156 0.92 1.03 16.82
N SER A 157 0.22 1.71 17.70
CA SER A 157 -1.23 1.84 17.65
C SER A 157 -1.57 3.29 17.28
N TYR A 158 -1.90 3.52 16.04
CA TYR A 158 -2.39 4.82 15.60
C TYR A 158 -3.79 5.05 16.14
N SER A 159 -4.08 6.25 16.60
CA SER A 159 -5.42 6.60 17.13
C SER A 159 -6.54 6.42 16.10
N TRP A 160 -6.21 6.51 14.81
CA TRP A 160 -7.12 6.35 13.69
C TRP A 160 -7.18 4.93 13.13
N SER A 161 -6.17 4.10 13.40
CA SER A 161 -6.14 2.71 12.95
C SER A 161 -5.21 1.85 13.81
N PRO A 162 -5.72 0.83 14.50
CA PRO A 162 -4.88 -0.11 15.23
C PRO A 162 -4.06 -0.97 14.26
N PHE A 163 -2.90 -1.47 14.72
CA PHE A 163 -2.04 -2.36 13.93
C PHE A 163 -2.77 -3.64 13.49
N SER A 164 -3.60 -4.23 14.36
CA SER A 164 -4.41 -5.41 14.04
C SER A 164 -5.90 -5.12 14.15
N LYS A 165 -6.71 -5.86 13.38
CA LYS A 165 -8.18 -5.76 13.43
C LYS A 165 -8.82 -7.10 13.13
N ASP A 166 -9.77 -7.48 13.98
CA ASP A 166 -10.59 -8.68 13.82
C ASP A 166 -11.87 -8.40 13.03
N TYR A 167 -12.22 -9.39 12.23
CA TYR A 167 -13.49 -9.48 11.50
C TYR A 167 -14.10 -10.84 11.81
N THR A 168 -15.34 -10.87 12.28
CA THR A 168 -16.03 -12.11 12.64
C THR A 168 -17.14 -12.43 11.64
N TYR A 169 -17.30 -13.71 11.34
CA TYR A 169 -18.32 -14.21 10.41
C TYR A 169 -18.91 -15.51 10.96
N THR A 170 -20.24 -15.67 10.87
CA THR A 170 -20.84 -16.98 11.09
C THR A 170 -20.54 -17.92 9.92
N PRO A 171 -20.70 -19.26 10.08
CA PRO A 171 -20.56 -20.19 8.97
C PRO A 171 -21.43 -19.84 7.77
N GLU A 172 -22.67 -19.41 8.00
CA GLU A 172 -23.59 -18.99 6.96
C GLU A 172 -23.06 -17.79 6.16
N GLN A 173 -22.59 -16.75 6.84
CA GLN A 173 -21.99 -15.58 6.22
C GLN A 173 -20.71 -15.90 5.45
N MET A 174 -19.87 -16.76 6.00
CA MET A 174 -18.64 -17.18 5.33
C MET A 174 -18.94 -18.02 4.08
N ALA A 175 -19.86 -18.99 4.18
CA ALA A 175 -20.28 -19.80 3.05
C ALA A 175 -20.92 -18.98 1.94
N GLU A 176 -21.83 -18.05 2.26
CA GLU A 176 -22.47 -17.15 1.29
C GLU A 176 -21.42 -16.38 0.48
N ARG A 177 -20.43 -15.75 1.17
CA ARG A 177 -19.40 -14.95 0.51
C ARG A 177 -18.46 -15.78 -0.37
N MET A 178 -18.01 -16.92 0.15
CA MET A 178 -17.08 -17.79 -0.57
C MET A 178 -17.78 -18.50 -1.74
N ASN A 179 -18.97 -19.04 -1.55
CA ASN A 179 -19.74 -19.71 -2.60
C ASN A 179 -20.07 -18.74 -3.74
N SER A 180 -20.51 -17.51 -3.41
CA SER A 180 -20.81 -16.47 -4.40
C SER A 180 -19.59 -16.05 -5.21
N ALA A 181 -18.44 -15.89 -4.58
CA ALA A 181 -17.25 -15.34 -5.23
C ALA A 181 -16.38 -16.39 -5.94
N LEU A 182 -16.42 -17.65 -5.49
CA LEU A 182 -15.54 -18.73 -5.94
C LEU A 182 -16.26 -19.90 -6.58
N GLY A 183 -17.60 -19.95 -6.50
CA GLY A 183 -18.39 -21.09 -6.98
C GLY A 183 -18.20 -22.36 -6.15
N THR A 184 -17.82 -22.22 -4.87
CA THR A 184 -17.75 -23.32 -3.92
C THR A 184 -19.14 -23.75 -3.48
N SER A 185 -19.25 -24.88 -2.78
CA SER A 185 -20.51 -25.42 -2.25
C SER A 185 -20.36 -25.73 -0.76
N LEU A 186 -19.84 -24.75 0.00
CA LEU A 186 -19.75 -24.87 1.46
C LEU A 186 -21.16 -24.89 2.06
N ASP A 187 -21.46 -25.90 2.88
CA ASP A 187 -22.79 -26.09 3.48
C ASP A 187 -22.73 -26.05 5.01
N PRO A 188 -23.18 -24.95 5.64
CA PRO A 188 -23.16 -24.81 7.11
C PRO A 188 -23.97 -25.85 7.89
N ALA A 189 -24.90 -26.55 7.20
CA ALA A 189 -25.73 -27.55 7.83
C ALA A 189 -25.10 -28.96 7.81
N ASN A 190 -24.28 -29.28 6.81
CA ASN A 190 -23.76 -30.61 6.57
C ASN A 190 -22.24 -30.73 6.61
N ASP A 191 -21.50 -29.61 6.45
CA ASP A 191 -20.04 -29.64 6.48
C ASP A 191 -19.50 -29.14 7.81
N ASP A 192 -18.29 -29.59 8.18
CA ASP A 192 -17.55 -29.03 9.31
C ASP A 192 -16.86 -27.72 8.92
N PRO A 193 -17.31 -26.56 9.43
CA PRO A 193 -16.72 -25.27 9.08
C PRO A 193 -15.22 -25.15 9.39
N ALA A 194 -14.71 -25.89 10.37
CA ALA A 194 -13.28 -25.89 10.72
C ALA A 194 -12.39 -26.33 9.55
N THR A 195 -12.93 -27.06 8.59
CA THR A 195 -12.20 -27.60 7.43
C THR A 195 -12.26 -26.71 6.18
N TRP A 196 -13.06 -25.65 6.20
CA TRP A 196 -13.37 -24.87 4.98
C TRP A 196 -12.21 -24.03 4.45
N LEU A 197 -11.43 -23.45 5.35
CA LEU A 197 -10.44 -22.43 5.01
C LEU A 197 -9.08 -22.81 5.56
N GLU A 198 -8.06 -22.79 4.71
CA GLU A 198 -6.69 -23.06 5.10
C GLU A 198 -5.73 -22.13 4.34
N ILE A 199 -4.90 -21.37 5.06
CA ILE A 199 -3.81 -20.61 4.45
C ILE A 199 -2.72 -21.59 4.03
N THR A 200 -2.56 -21.80 2.71
CA THR A 200 -1.62 -22.79 2.15
C THR A 200 -0.27 -22.19 1.80
N SER A 201 -0.17 -20.88 1.62
CA SER A 201 1.10 -20.18 1.48
C SER A 201 1.04 -18.75 1.98
N ARG A 202 2.20 -18.27 2.40
CA ARG A 202 2.46 -16.84 2.66
C ARG A 202 3.58 -16.37 1.74
N THR A 203 3.62 -15.07 1.51
CA THR A 203 4.74 -14.41 0.84
C THR A 203 5.70 -13.84 1.90
N ASP A 204 5.83 -12.53 2.02
CA ASP A 204 6.68 -11.88 3.00
C ASP A 204 5.90 -11.67 4.31
N GLY A 205 6.50 -11.96 5.44
CA GLY A 205 5.88 -11.78 6.75
C GLY A 205 4.53 -12.51 6.88
N LYS A 206 3.49 -11.76 7.21
CA LYS A 206 2.12 -12.29 7.39
C LYS A 206 1.24 -12.20 6.13
N TYR A 207 1.76 -11.67 5.02
CA TYR A 207 0.99 -11.57 3.79
C TYR A 207 0.62 -12.95 3.24
N VAL A 208 -0.67 -13.14 2.99
CA VAL A 208 -1.23 -14.41 2.52
C VAL A 208 -1.10 -14.52 1.00
N GLY A 209 -0.39 -15.52 0.55
CA GLY A 209 -0.25 -15.87 -0.87
C GLY A 209 -1.51 -16.59 -1.35
N THR A 210 -1.75 -17.81 -0.84
CA THR A 210 -2.86 -18.66 -1.25
C THR A 210 -3.66 -19.19 -0.07
N VAL A 211 -4.96 -19.35 -0.29
CA VAL A 211 -5.93 -19.94 0.64
C VAL A 211 -6.69 -21.04 -0.08
N ARG A 212 -6.73 -22.24 0.49
CA ARG A 212 -7.68 -23.28 0.10
C ARG A 212 -9.04 -22.95 0.71
N VAL A 213 -10.08 -23.01 -0.12
CA VAL A 213 -11.48 -22.80 0.26
C VAL A 213 -12.28 -24.00 -0.26
N GLY A 214 -12.68 -24.91 0.62
CA GLY A 214 -13.27 -26.18 0.21
C GLY A 214 -12.33 -26.94 -0.75
N ASN A 215 -12.80 -27.17 -1.97
CA ASN A 215 -12.07 -27.87 -3.03
C ASN A 215 -11.35 -26.92 -4.03
N THR A 216 -11.35 -25.62 -3.79
CA THR A 216 -10.71 -24.63 -4.67
C THR A 216 -9.60 -23.86 -3.95
N THR A 217 -8.81 -23.13 -4.71
CA THR A 217 -7.74 -22.28 -4.19
C THR A 217 -7.91 -20.86 -4.72
N THR A 218 -7.65 -19.88 -3.85
CA THR A 218 -7.70 -18.46 -4.21
C THR A 218 -6.52 -17.71 -3.60
N THR A 219 -6.34 -16.42 -3.94
CA THR A 219 -5.28 -15.59 -3.37
C THR A 219 -5.75 -14.82 -2.14
N GLY A 220 -4.83 -14.55 -1.19
CA GLY A 220 -5.11 -13.68 -0.05
C GLY A 220 -5.58 -12.30 -0.51
N ARG A 221 -5.02 -11.77 -1.61
CA ARG A 221 -5.47 -10.53 -2.22
C ARG A 221 -6.95 -10.59 -2.64
N LYS A 222 -7.39 -11.66 -3.32
CA LYS A 222 -8.81 -11.80 -3.73
C LYS A 222 -9.74 -11.93 -2.52
N ILE A 223 -9.30 -12.65 -1.47
CA ILE A 223 -10.03 -12.69 -0.19
C ILE A 223 -10.20 -11.27 0.36
N ARG A 224 -9.12 -10.49 0.41
CA ARG A 224 -9.12 -9.11 0.90
C ARG A 224 -10.05 -8.21 0.10
N GLU A 225 -9.80 -8.11 -1.22
CA GLU A 225 -10.39 -7.04 -2.06
C GLU A 225 -11.81 -7.35 -2.51
N SER A 226 -12.11 -8.61 -2.82
CA SER A 226 -13.33 -8.97 -3.52
C SER A 226 -14.31 -9.77 -2.68
N ILE A 227 -13.85 -10.48 -1.64
CA ILE A 227 -14.70 -11.43 -0.90
C ILE A 227 -15.08 -10.89 0.48
N LEU A 228 -14.09 -10.56 1.31
CA LEU A 228 -14.35 -10.17 2.70
C LEU A 228 -14.24 -8.66 2.94
N GLY A 229 -13.64 -7.88 2.03
CA GLY A 229 -13.45 -6.44 2.20
C GLY A 229 -12.49 -6.11 3.35
N LEU A 230 -11.39 -6.86 3.47
CA LEU A 230 -10.42 -6.68 4.54
C LEU A 230 -9.49 -5.51 4.24
N ARG A 231 -8.98 -4.88 5.29
CA ARG A 231 -8.05 -3.75 5.14
C ARG A 231 -6.65 -4.18 4.68
N SER A 232 -6.23 -5.43 4.96
CA SER A 232 -4.95 -6.00 4.55
C SER A 232 -5.13 -7.43 4.09
N HIS A 233 -4.23 -7.93 3.23
CA HIS A 233 -4.11 -9.36 2.93
C HIS A 233 -3.04 -10.06 3.80
N ALA A 234 -2.46 -9.35 4.77
CA ALA A 234 -1.75 -9.97 5.88
C ALA A 234 -2.78 -10.34 6.94
N PHE A 235 -3.16 -11.60 7.02
CA PHE A 235 -4.19 -12.05 7.95
C PHE A 235 -3.97 -13.50 8.43
N ASP A 236 -4.59 -13.80 9.57
CA ASP A 236 -4.83 -15.15 10.08
C ASP A 236 -6.32 -15.46 10.05
N ILE A 237 -6.67 -16.76 9.97
CA ILE A 237 -8.04 -17.25 10.02
C ILE A 237 -8.11 -18.32 11.11
N SER A 238 -9.10 -18.22 11.98
CA SER A 238 -9.47 -19.26 12.94
C SER A 238 -10.97 -19.50 12.92
N TYR A 239 -11.38 -20.69 13.34
CA TYR A 239 -12.76 -21.02 13.60
C TYR A 239 -12.90 -21.53 15.03
N ASP A 240 -13.82 -20.99 15.78
CA ASP A 240 -14.18 -21.43 17.13
C ASP A 240 -15.50 -22.20 17.05
N ALA A 241 -15.46 -23.49 17.39
CA ALA A 241 -16.62 -24.37 17.31
C ALA A 241 -17.66 -24.09 18.40
N ASP A 242 -17.24 -23.58 19.57
CA ASP A 242 -18.14 -23.29 20.69
C ASP A 242 -18.98 -22.05 20.41
N SER A 243 -18.37 -20.98 19.94
CA SER A 243 -19.07 -19.75 19.53
C SER A 243 -19.63 -19.83 18.10
N ARG A 244 -19.22 -20.82 17.31
CA ARG A 244 -19.53 -20.97 15.90
C ARG A 244 -19.17 -19.73 15.09
N LEU A 245 -17.97 -19.19 15.31
CA LEU A 245 -17.49 -17.99 14.62
C LEU A 245 -16.14 -18.23 13.93
N PHE A 246 -16.04 -17.76 12.70
CA PHE A 246 -14.76 -17.47 12.08
C PHE A 246 -14.25 -16.11 12.56
N THR A 247 -12.98 -16.05 12.92
CA THR A 247 -12.25 -14.80 13.16
C THR A 247 -11.16 -14.65 12.11
N VAL A 248 -11.17 -13.54 11.40
CA VAL A 248 -10.11 -13.14 10.46
C VAL A 248 -9.40 -11.94 11.08
N THR A 249 -8.18 -12.16 11.58
CA THR A 249 -7.33 -11.12 12.17
C THR A 249 -6.42 -10.55 11.11
N THR A 250 -6.59 -9.29 10.74
CA THR A 250 -5.72 -8.59 9.78
C THR A 250 -4.63 -7.83 10.49
N TYR A 251 -3.46 -7.74 9.87
CA TYR A 251 -2.30 -6.96 10.31
C TYR A 251 -1.97 -5.89 9.28
N GLY A 252 -1.66 -4.69 9.76
CA GLY A 252 -1.41 -3.55 8.88
C GLY A 252 -2.66 -3.05 8.15
N TYR A 253 -2.47 -2.15 7.18
CA TYR A 253 -3.53 -1.56 6.37
C TYR A 253 -3.00 -1.17 5.00
N GLY A 254 -3.50 -1.81 3.95
CA GLY A 254 -3.15 -1.54 2.57
C GLY A 254 -2.66 -2.79 1.82
N HIS A 255 -2.05 -2.56 0.66
CA HIS A 255 -1.56 -3.64 -0.22
C HIS A 255 -0.14 -4.11 0.09
N GLY A 256 0.59 -3.43 0.96
CA GLY A 256 1.89 -3.87 1.43
C GLY A 256 3.08 -3.64 0.50
N VAL A 257 2.93 -2.96 -0.64
CA VAL A 257 3.99 -2.77 -1.63
C VAL A 257 4.45 -1.32 -1.68
N GLY A 258 5.77 -1.08 -1.57
CA GLY A 258 6.35 0.26 -1.62
C GLY A 258 6.45 0.92 -0.25
N MET A 259 6.22 2.24 -0.18
CA MET A 259 6.37 3.03 1.04
C MET A 259 5.18 2.78 1.99
N SER A 260 5.49 2.48 3.24
CA SER A 260 4.54 2.37 4.35
C SER A 260 4.49 3.65 5.16
#